data_6232cd5a6c94bf862427417dc6600d96
#
_entry.id   6232cd5a6c94bf862427417dc6600d96
#
_cell.length_a   1.000
_cell.length_b   1.000
_cell.length_c   1.000
_cell.angle_alpha   90.00
_cell.angle_beta   90.00
_cell.angle_gamma   90.00
#
_symmetry.space_group_name_H-M   'P 1'
#
loop_
_entity.id
_entity.type
_entity.pdbx_description
1 polymer ?
#
loop_
_entity_poly.entity_id
_entity_poly.type
_entity_poly.pdbx_seq_one_letter_code
_entity_poly.pdbx_strand_id
1 'polypeptide(L)'
;MNDIEKKWKPKYGEAYFTIENAVDVVRYIYIGDDIDESCILSGDYFPTRERAEQVAKKIRLLLQLEQLHDQLCPDYEPDWKDIELKFVIAFNHALGKFLPIFKIETEYNTCVYFSEDAAIKAAEILNKELEESE
;
A
#
# COMPACT_ATOMS: atom_id res chain seq x y z
N MET A 1 -26.64 14.84 -9.36
CA MET A 1 -25.48 13.99 -9.05
C MET A 1 -25.65 13.39 -7.67
N ASN A 2 -25.49 12.09 -7.59
CA ASN A 2 -25.58 11.33 -6.36
C ASN A 2 -24.38 11.66 -5.45
N ASP A 3 -24.56 11.67 -4.12
CA ASP A 3 -23.49 11.95 -3.17
C ASP A 3 -22.32 10.94 -3.26
N ILE A 4 -22.59 9.70 -3.72
CA ILE A 4 -21.59 8.68 -3.94
C ILE A 4 -20.57 9.09 -5.02
N GLU A 5 -20.98 9.91 -5.97
CA GLU A 5 -20.12 10.35 -7.08
C GLU A 5 -19.28 11.57 -6.73
N LYS A 6 -19.59 12.24 -5.61
CA LYS A 6 -18.85 13.42 -5.20
C LYS A 6 -17.58 13.02 -4.46
N LYS A 7 -16.43 13.33 -5.06
CA LYS A 7 -15.14 13.18 -4.41
C LYS A 7 -14.74 14.51 -3.80
N TRP A 8 -14.17 14.49 -2.60
CA TRP A 8 -13.61 15.69 -2.03
C TRP A 8 -12.48 16.21 -2.90
N LYS A 9 -12.47 17.50 -3.14
CA LYS A 9 -11.36 18.22 -3.78
C LYS A 9 -11.15 19.53 -3.05
N PRO A 10 -9.90 19.99 -2.95
CA PRO A 10 -9.64 21.29 -2.32
C PRO A 10 -10.21 22.42 -3.17
N LYS A 11 -10.73 23.44 -2.49
CA LYS A 11 -11.15 24.68 -3.11
C LYS A 11 -10.01 25.69 -3.04
N TYR A 12 -10.04 26.70 -3.88
CA TYR A 12 -9.05 27.76 -3.87
C TYR A 12 -8.85 28.30 -2.46
N GLY A 13 -7.61 28.34 -2.00
CA GLY A 13 -7.25 28.79 -0.66
C GLY A 13 -7.34 27.73 0.44
N GLU A 14 -7.88 26.53 0.15
CA GLU A 14 -7.91 25.44 1.11
C GLU A 14 -6.61 24.65 1.14
N ALA A 15 -6.29 24.15 2.33
CA ALA A 15 -5.16 23.23 2.50
C ALA A 15 -5.54 21.81 2.07
N TYR A 16 -4.56 21.12 1.52
CA TYR A 16 -4.64 19.68 1.31
C TYR A 16 -3.28 19.08 1.61
N PHE A 17 -3.24 17.75 1.72
CA PHE A 17 -2.04 17.02 2.12
C PHE A 17 -1.68 15.99 1.07
N THR A 18 -0.38 15.87 0.78
CA THR A 18 0.14 14.93 -0.20
C THR A 18 1.17 14.02 0.45
N ILE A 19 1.51 12.94 -0.26
CA ILE A 19 2.54 11.99 0.18
C ILE A 19 3.73 12.14 -0.76
N GLU A 20 4.90 12.44 -0.21
CA GLU A 20 6.14 12.53 -0.98
C GLU A 20 7.11 11.44 -0.54
N ASN A 21 7.67 10.73 -1.52
CA ASN A 21 8.60 9.63 -1.30
C ASN A 21 8.02 8.51 -0.40
N ALA A 22 6.69 8.37 -0.41
CA ALA A 22 5.94 7.39 0.39
C ALA A 22 6.14 7.51 1.91
N VAL A 23 6.83 8.55 2.38
CA VAL A 23 7.18 8.72 3.80
C VAL A 23 6.64 10.03 4.36
N ASP A 24 6.83 11.12 3.62
CA ASP A 24 6.55 12.46 4.11
C ASP A 24 5.17 12.94 3.70
N VAL A 25 4.43 13.49 4.65
CA VAL A 25 3.17 14.18 4.36
C VAL A 25 3.44 15.67 4.29
N VAL A 26 3.11 16.27 3.16
CA VAL A 26 3.36 17.69 2.88
C VAL A 26 2.03 18.42 2.73
N ARG A 27 1.95 19.60 3.32
CA ARG A 27 0.77 20.46 3.25
C ARG A 27 0.93 21.47 2.13
N TYR A 28 -0.06 21.55 1.25
CA TYR A 28 -0.14 22.56 0.20
C TYR A 28 -1.41 23.38 0.34
N ILE A 29 -1.39 24.57 -0.20
CA ILE A 29 -2.60 25.41 -0.37
C ILE A 29 -2.98 25.36 -1.84
N TYR A 30 -4.23 25.01 -2.12
CA TYR A 30 -4.71 24.94 -3.50
C TYR A 30 -4.79 26.34 -4.13
N ILE A 31 -4.07 26.54 -5.21
CA ILE A 31 -4.08 27.78 -5.99
C ILE A 31 -4.28 27.54 -7.49
N GLY A 32 -4.53 26.27 -7.86
CA GLY A 32 -4.76 25.90 -9.25
C GLY A 32 -3.50 25.85 -10.11
N ASP A 33 -2.32 25.69 -9.49
CA ASP A 33 -1.05 25.61 -10.23
C ASP A 33 -0.79 24.20 -10.77
N ASP A 34 0.34 24.02 -11.44
CA ASP A 34 0.71 22.74 -12.06
C ASP A 34 0.90 21.63 -11.02
N ILE A 35 1.41 21.97 -9.84
CA ILE A 35 1.59 21.00 -8.76
C ILE A 35 0.23 20.49 -8.29
N ASP A 36 -0.71 21.41 -8.06
CA ASP A 36 -2.08 21.07 -7.66
C ASP A 36 -2.75 20.16 -8.68
N GLU A 37 -2.64 20.50 -9.96
CA GLU A 37 -3.24 19.70 -11.04
C GLU A 37 -2.64 18.29 -11.10
N SER A 38 -1.31 18.17 -10.93
CA SER A 38 -0.64 16.87 -10.86
C SER A 38 -1.12 16.03 -9.69
N CYS A 39 -1.27 16.63 -8.52
CA CYS A 39 -1.74 15.92 -7.33
C CYS A 39 -3.16 15.42 -7.51
N ILE A 40 -4.03 16.25 -8.08
CA ILE A 40 -5.41 15.85 -8.34
C ILE A 40 -5.47 14.72 -9.36
N LEU A 41 -4.71 14.82 -10.44
CA LEU A 41 -4.68 13.81 -11.48
C LEU A 41 -4.20 12.45 -10.96
N SER A 42 -3.19 12.44 -10.09
CA SER A 42 -2.63 11.21 -9.52
C SER A 42 -3.42 10.65 -8.35
N GLY A 43 -4.35 11.43 -7.79
CA GLY A 43 -5.10 11.04 -6.60
C GLY A 43 -4.36 11.27 -5.30
N ASP A 44 -3.20 11.92 -5.35
CA ASP A 44 -2.38 12.20 -4.16
C ASP A 44 -2.80 13.53 -3.54
N TYR A 45 -3.98 13.54 -2.94
CA TYR A 45 -4.50 14.70 -2.23
C TYR A 45 -5.49 14.24 -1.17
N PHE A 46 -5.34 14.73 0.04
CA PHE A 46 -6.14 14.29 1.19
C PHE A 46 -6.58 15.52 2.01
N PRO A 47 -7.78 15.46 2.60
CA PRO A 47 -8.31 16.61 3.36
C PRO A 47 -7.62 16.82 4.71
N THR A 48 -7.00 15.78 5.27
CA THR A 48 -6.32 15.86 6.57
C THR A 48 -4.96 15.19 6.53
N ARG A 49 -4.07 15.64 7.41
CA ARG A 49 -2.74 15.02 7.58
C ARG A 49 -2.87 13.55 8.00
N GLU A 50 -3.79 13.28 8.93
CA GLU A 50 -4.01 11.93 9.46
C GLU A 50 -4.39 10.94 8.36
N ARG A 51 -5.26 11.37 7.45
CA ARG A 51 -5.67 10.52 6.33
C ARG A 51 -4.49 10.25 5.38
N ALA A 52 -3.71 11.28 5.07
CA ALA A 52 -2.52 11.13 4.25
C ALA A 52 -1.51 10.17 4.90
N GLU A 53 -1.31 10.27 6.20
CA GLU A 53 -0.41 9.39 6.93
C GLU A 53 -0.87 7.93 6.92
N GLN A 54 -2.17 7.67 7.04
CA GLN A 54 -2.73 6.33 6.94
C GLN A 54 -2.43 5.71 5.57
N VAL A 55 -2.61 6.49 4.51
CA VAL A 55 -2.35 6.01 3.15
C VAL A 55 -0.85 5.83 2.91
N ALA A 56 -0.01 6.75 3.39
CA ALA A 56 1.44 6.64 3.27
C ALA A 56 1.95 5.35 3.92
N LYS A 57 1.38 4.97 5.06
CA LYS A 57 1.75 3.74 5.75
C LYS A 57 1.46 2.51 4.90
N LYS A 58 0.33 2.49 4.20
CA LYS A 58 -0.02 1.39 3.27
C LYS A 58 0.94 1.34 2.09
N ILE A 59 1.30 2.49 1.55
CA ILE A 59 2.24 2.57 0.42
C ILE A 59 3.62 2.04 0.84
N ARG A 60 4.10 2.42 2.01
CA ARG A 60 5.39 1.93 2.52
C ARG A 60 5.39 0.42 2.68
N LEU A 61 4.31 -0.16 3.19
CA LEU A 61 4.21 -1.61 3.33
C LEU A 61 4.21 -2.28 1.96
N LEU A 62 3.46 -1.74 0.98
CA LEU A 62 3.44 -2.28 -0.37
C LEU A 62 4.84 -2.26 -0.99
N LEU A 63 5.56 -1.15 -0.87
CA LEU A 63 6.92 -1.04 -1.38
C LEU A 63 7.86 -2.05 -0.70
N GLN A 64 7.73 -2.22 0.60
CA GLN A 64 8.51 -3.21 1.35
C GLN A 64 8.22 -4.63 0.88
N LEU A 65 6.96 -4.97 0.65
CA LEU A 65 6.58 -6.28 0.13
C LEU A 65 7.16 -6.53 -1.27
N GLU A 66 7.16 -5.51 -2.13
CA GLU A 66 7.77 -5.62 -3.46
C GLU A 66 9.28 -5.86 -3.35
N GLN A 67 9.97 -5.17 -2.44
CA GLN A 67 11.40 -5.39 -2.21
C GLN A 67 11.66 -6.81 -1.68
N LEU A 68 10.83 -7.30 -0.78
CA LEU A 68 10.96 -8.67 -0.26
C LEU A 68 10.73 -9.71 -1.36
N HIS A 69 9.77 -9.47 -2.26
CA HIS A 69 9.56 -10.32 -3.43
C HIS A 69 10.85 -10.41 -4.26
N ASP A 70 11.43 -9.26 -4.59
CA ASP A 70 12.63 -9.20 -5.43
C ASP A 70 13.84 -9.84 -4.75
N GLN A 71 13.91 -9.75 -3.43
CA GLN A 71 14.99 -10.37 -2.66
C GLN A 71 14.82 -11.88 -2.52
N LEU A 72 13.62 -12.36 -2.28
CA LEU A 72 13.38 -13.75 -1.87
C LEU A 72 12.92 -14.66 -3.02
N CYS A 73 12.21 -14.11 -4.00
CA CYS A 73 11.71 -14.90 -5.12
C CYS A 73 11.61 -14.04 -6.40
N PRO A 74 12.76 -13.47 -6.88
CA PRO A 74 12.74 -12.49 -7.98
C PRO A 74 12.12 -13.02 -9.27
N ASP A 75 12.24 -14.32 -9.53
CA ASP A 75 11.76 -14.93 -10.77
C ASP A 75 10.36 -15.53 -10.62
N TYR A 76 9.77 -15.43 -9.44
CA TYR A 76 8.45 -16.00 -9.20
C TYR A 76 7.35 -15.12 -9.81
N GLU A 77 6.53 -15.74 -10.66
CA GLU A 77 5.31 -15.14 -11.17
C GLU A 77 4.16 -16.14 -10.96
N PRO A 78 3.04 -15.73 -10.40
CA PRO A 78 1.92 -16.65 -10.19
C PRO A 78 1.34 -17.11 -11.53
N ASP A 79 1.09 -18.41 -11.63
CA ASP A 79 0.39 -18.99 -12.78
C ASP A 79 -1.09 -19.14 -12.43
N TRP A 80 -1.91 -18.25 -12.97
CA TRP A 80 -3.34 -18.21 -12.67
C TRP A 80 -4.14 -19.32 -13.39
N LYS A 81 -3.49 -20.04 -14.29
CA LYS A 81 -4.09 -21.19 -14.97
C LYS A 81 -3.92 -22.48 -14.20
N ASP A 82 -2.99 -22.52 -13.24
CA ASP A 82 -2.71 -23.66 -12.41
C ASP A 82 -3.45 -23.55 -11.08
N ILE A 83 -3.70 -24.71 -10.45
CA ILE A 83 -4.29 -24.80 -9.12
C ILE A 83 -3.25 -24.62 -8.00
N GLU A 84 -2.02 -24.25 -8.38
CA GLU A 84 -0.94 -23.99 -7.43
C GLU A 84 -1.32 -22.90 -6.42
N LEU A 85 -0.89 -23.09 -5.17
CA LEU A 85 -1.12 -22.11 -4.11
C LEU A 85 -0.24 -20.89 -4.33
N LYS A 86 -0.86 -19.72 -4.28
CA LYS A 86 -0.19 -18.43 -4.42
C LYS A 86 -0.32 -17.69 -3.10
N PHE A 87 0.78 -17.18 -2.57
CA PHE A 87 0.82 -16.62 -1.23
C PHE A 87 0.90 -15.11 -1.21
N VAL A 88 0.12 -14.49 -0.32
CA VAL A 88 0.21 -13.08 0.03
C VAL A 88 0.49 -12.98 1.53
N ILE A 89 0.97 -11.82 1.97
CA ILE A 89 1.23 -11.58 3.38
C ILE A 89 0.08 -10.73 3.95
N ALA A 90 -0.50 -11.20 5.03
CA ALA A 90 -1.58 -10.49 5.72
C ALA A 90 -1.21 -10.26 7.18
N PHE A 91 -1.74 -9.19 7.77
CA PHE A 91 -1.59 -8.94 9.20
C PHE A 91 -2.80 -9.49 9.95
N ASN A 92 -2.56 -10.40 10.88
CA ASN A 92 -3.60 -10.98 11.72
C ASN A 92 -3.70 -10.21 13.04
N HIS A 93 -4.78 -9.46 13.21
CA HIS A 93 -4.95 -8.62 14.39
C HIS A 93 -5.14 -9.41 15.69
N ALA A 94 -5.71 -10.61 15.61
CA ALA A 94 -5.88 -11.46 16.78
C ALA A 94 -4.54 -11.97 17.32
N LEU A 95 -3.60 -12.25 16.42
CA LEU A 95 -2.26 -12.73 16.77
C LEU A 95 -1.23 -11.61 16.85
N GLY A 96 -1.54 -10.43 16.32
CA GLY A 96 -0.62 -9.28 16.30
C GLY A 96 0.60 -9.51 15.42
N LYS A 97 0.46 -10.27 14.35
CA LYS A 97 1.61 -10.57 13.48
C LYS A 97 1.22 -10.81 12.04
N PHE A 98 2.22 -10.74 11.16
CA PHE A 98 2.07 -11.07 9.74
C PHE A 98 2.09 -12.58 9.53
N LEU A 99 1.23 -13.05 8.63
CA LEU A 99 1.12 -14.46 8.26
C LEU A 99 1.02 -14.60 6.76
N PRO A 100 1.62 -15.68 6.18
CA PRO A 100 1.35 -16.00 4.79
C PRO A 100 -0.06 -16.59 4.65
N ILE A 101 -0.78 -16.14 3.62
CA ILE A 101 -2.13 -16.64 3.31
C ILE A 101 -2.13 -17.06 1.85
N PHE A 102 -2.72 -18.22 1.55
CA PHE A 102 -2.75 -18.69 0.17
C PHE A 102 -4.05 -18.33 -0.55
N LYS A 103 -3.93 -18.17 -1.87
CA LYS A 103 -5.03 -18.01 -2.82
C LYS A 103 -4.80 -18.95 -3.99
N ILE A 104 -5.85 -19.34 -4.69
CA ILE A 104 -5.74 -20.26 -5.83
C ILE A 104 -6.11 -19.54 -7.12
N GLU A 105 -7.32 -19.02 -7.23
CA GLU A 105 -7.85 -18.47 -8.47
C GLU A 105 -8.05 -16.95 -8.45
N THR A 106 -8.15 -16.36 -7.27
CA THR A 106 -8.48 -14.94 -7.13
C THR A 106 -7.23 -14.10 -7.00
N GLU A 107 -7.01 -13.22 -7.97
CA GLU A 107 -5.94 -12.24 -7.93
C GLU A 107 -6.44 -10.94 -7.29
N TYR A 108 -5.72 -10.45 -6.27
CA TYR A 108 -5.96 -9.14 -5.68
C TYR A 108 -4.97 -8.15 -6.30
N ASN A 109 -5.46 -7.17 -7.03
CA ASN A 109 -4.65 -6.27 -7.85
C ASN A 109 -3.61 -5.45 -7.07
N THR A 110 -3.83 -5.27 -5.77
CA THR A 110 -2.93 -4.48 -4.92
C THR A 110 -2.07 -5.34 -4.00
N CYS A 111 -2.03 -6.65 -4.24
CA CYS A 111 -1.24 -7.58 -3.44
C CYS A 111 0.02 -8.03 -4.18
N VAL A 112 1.06 -8.31 -3.41
CA VAL A 112 2.30 -8.88 -3.90
C VAL A 112 2.26 -10.39 -3.64
N TYR A 113 2.53 -11.19 -4.66
CA TYR A 113 2.46 -12.65 -4.56
C TYR A 113 3.85 -13.26 -4.41
N PHE A 114 3.92 -14.29 -3.56
CA PHE A 114 5.16 -14.97 -3.21
C PHE A 114 5.02 -16.46 -3.44
N SER A 115 6.16 -17.14 -3.67
CA SER A 115 6.21 -18.59 -3.50
C SER A 115 6.04 -18.91 -2.02
N GLU A 116 5.70 -20.17 -1.70
CA GLU A 116 5.46 -20.58 -0.31
C GLU A 116 6.65 -20.27 0.60
N ASP A 117 7.84 -20.71 0.21
CA ASP A 117 9.06 -20.50 1.01
C ASP A 117 9.36 -19.02 1.21
N ALA A 118 9.21 -18.23 0.15
CA ALA A 118 9.44 -16.79 0.22
C ALA A 118 8.42 -16.10 1.10
N ALA A 119 7.15 -16.50 1.05
CA ALA A 119 6.10 -15.94 1.89
C ALA A 119 6.37 -16.17 3.37
N ILE A 120 6.81 -17.38 3.73
CA ILE A 120 7.17 -17.71 5.11
C ILE A 120 8.32 -16.81 5.60
N LYS A 121 9.35 -16.66 4.79
CA LYS A 121 10.50 -15.80 5.14
C LYS A 121 10.12 -14.33 5.20
N ALA A 122 9.30 -13.86 4.28
CA ALA A 122 8.84 -12.47 4.27
C ALA A 122 8.05 -12.16 5.55
N ALA A 123 7.15 -13.04 5.95
CA ALA A 123 6.39 -12.89 7.19
C ALA A 123 7.32 -12.85 8.40
N GLU A 124 8.34 -13.70 8.45
CA GLU A 124 9.34 -13.72 9.54
C GLU A 124 10.09 -12.39 9.62
N ILE A 125 10.53 -11.86 8.47
CA ILE A 125 11.25 -10.58 8.41
C ILE A 125 10.36 -9.44 8.93
N LEU A 126 9.12 -9.37 8.46
CA LEU A 126 8.18 -8.33 8.86
C LEU A 126 7.85 -8.42 10.36
N ASN A 127 7.68 -9.64 10.89
CA ASN A 127 7.41 -9.84 12.31
C ASN A 127 8.60 -9.44 13.18
N LYS A 128 9.82 -9.73 12.73
CA LYS A 128 11.03 -9.33 13.44
C LYS A 128 11.16 -7.81 13.49
N GLU A 129 10.91 -7.12 12.38
CA GLU A 129 10.92 -5.66 12.33
C GLU A 129 9.86 -5.06 13.25
N LEU A 130 8.69 -5.68 13.31
CA LEU A 130 7.60 -5.24 14.17
C LEU A 130 7.99 -5.35 15.65
N GLU A 131 8.63 -6.45 16.05
CA GLU A 131 9.14 -6.64 17.42
C GLU A 131 10.21 -5.60 17.77
N GLU A 132 11.13 -5.31 16.84
CA GLU A 132 12.21 -4.35 17.06
C GLU A 132 11.70 -2.90 17.16
N SER A 133 10.54 -2.59 16.58
CA SER A 133 9.98 -1.24 16.62
C SER A 133 9.15 -0.95 17.87
N GLU A 134 8.88 -1.95 18.69
CA GLU A 134 8.13 -1.79 19.95
C GLU A 134 9.04 -1.37 21.14
#